data_267edb2de870684a003e72f15c3e5e26
#
_entry.id   267edb2de870684a003e72f15c3e5e26
#
_cell.length_a   1.000
_cell.length_b   1.000
_cell.length_c   1.000
_cell.angle_alpha   90.00
_cell.angle_beta   90.00
_cell.angle_gamma   90.00
#
_symmetry.space_group_name_H-M   'P 1'
#
loop_
_entity.id
_entity.type
_entity.pdbx_description
1 polymer ?
#
loop_
_entity_poly.entity_id
_entity_poly.type
_entity_poly.pdbx_seq_one_letter_code
_entity_poly.pdbx_strand_id
1 'polypeptide(L)'
;MSKKFSIIILTIGIPASGKSTWVKEYVKQHPKTFVVSSDETRKEVTGTEECTPEQNDMIHDEMRKKVKMILDDENNYGIEKGIGPTIVVDATNTNMNEWIAYKRFHPTVFIAKVFDIGIDEAIQRQTFRSRKVPEEVLRKHWVQLTSNRQFLPLYFNLIY
;
A
#
# COMPACT_ATOMS: atom_id res chain seq x y z
N MET A 1 27.62 -9.69 -6.27
CA MET A 1 27.02 -8.63 -5.45
C MET A 1 26.10 -9.25 -4.42
N SER A 2 26.26 -8.88 -3.15
CA SER A 2 25.31 -9.29 -2.12
C SER A 2 23.95 -8.63 -2.39
N LYS A 3 22.87 -9.41 -2.30
CA LYS A 3 21.52 -8.90 -2.45
C LYS A 3 21.24 -7.92 -1.30
N LYS A 4 20.87 -6.69 -1.64
CA LYS A 4 20.48 -5.69 -0.64
C LYS A 4 19.18 -6.12 0.04
N PHE A 5 19.16 -6.13 1.36
CA PHE A 5 17.97 -6.52 2.13
C PHE A 5 16.94 -5.38 2.12
N SER A 6 15.73 -5.68 1.75
CA SER A 6 14.62 -4.71 1.75
C SER A 6 13.30 -5.38 2.11
N ILE A 7 12.39 -4.61 2.69
CA ILE A 7 11.05 -5.05 3.05
C ILE A 7 10.04 -4.12 2.40
N ILE A 8 9.07 -4.69 1.70
CA ILE A 8 7.91 -3.96 1.20
C ILE A 8 6.66 -4.55 1.86
N ILE A 9 5.87 -3.68 2.48
CA ILE A 9 4.59 -4.02 3.10
C ILE A 9 3.49 -3.35 2.30
N LEU A 10 2.59 -4.12 1.71
CA LEU A 10 1.36 -3.59 1.13
C LEU A 10 0.24 -3.66 2.17
N THR A 11 -0.39 -2.53 2.46
CA THR A 11 -1.70 -2.57 3.11
C THR A 11 -2.72 -3.04 2.07
N ILE A 12 -3.58 -3.95 2.44
CA ILE A 12 -4.62 -4.49 1.55
C ILE A 12 -5.96 -4.41 2.27
N GLY A 13 -6.85 -3.61 1.75
CA GLY A 13 -8.16 -3.43 2.34
C GLY A 13 -8.98 -2.37 1.64
N ILE A 14 -10.28 -2.47 1.76
CA ILE A 14 -11.23 -1.50 1.19
C ILE A 14 -11.09 -0.13 1.89
N PRO A 15 -11.56 0.96 1.28
CA PRO A 15 -11.61 2.24 1.98
C PRO A 15 -12.35 2.13 3.33
N ALA A 16 -11.94 2.92 4.31
CA ALA A 16 -12.47 2.92 5.68
C ALA A 16 -12.19 1.64 6.49
N SER A 17 -11.26 0.79 6.09
CA SER A 17 -10.90 -0.45 6.79
C SER A 17 -9.88 -0.29 7.92
N GLY A 18 -9.35 0.93 8.14
CA GLY A 18 -8.38 1.19 9.21
C GLY A 18 -6.92 1.18 8.78
N LYS A 19 -6.62 1.14 7.48
CA LYS A 19 -5.25 1.10 6.95
C LYS A 19 -4.38 2.24 7.43
N SER A 20 -4.84 3.48 7.23
CA SER A 20 -4.04 4.67 7.58
C SER A 20 -3.81 4.80 9.08
N THR A 21 -4.76 4.37 9.91
CA THR A 21 -4.60 4.32 11.36
C THR A 21 -3.49 3.34 11.76
N TRP A 22 -3.49 2.14 11.16
CA TRP A 22 -2.45 1.15 11.37
C TRP A 22 -1.07 1.65 10.92
N VAL A 23 -0.99 2.29 9.75
CA VAL A 23 0.26 2.83 9.22
C VAL A 23 0.86 3.86 10.18
N LYS A 24 0.06 4.79 10.70
CA LYS A 24 0.51 5.77 11.68
C LYS A 24 1.09 5.12 12.93
N GLU A 25 0.43 4.10 13.44
CA GLU A 25 0.87 3.39 14.64
C GLU A 25 2.13 2.56 14.37
N TYR A 26 2.19 1.90 13.22
CA TYR A 26 3.37 1.14 12.78
C TYR A 26 4.61 2.03 12.70
N VAL A 27 4.50 3.20 12.10
CA VAL A 27 5.62 4.15 11.95
C VAL A 27 6.10 4.69 13.31
N LYS A 28 5.21 4.89 14.27
CA LYS A 28 5.61 5.28 15.64
C LYS A 28 6.51 4.23 16.29
N GLN A 29 6.20 2.95 16.07
CA GLN A 29 6.97 1.83 16.61
C GLN A 29 8.22 1.52 15.77
N HIS A 30 8.22 1.93 14.50
CA HIS A 30 9.30 1.68 13.53
C HIS A 30 9.65 2.99 12.79
N PRO A 31 10.35 3.94 13.47
CA PRO A 31 10.53 5.30 12.94
C PRO A 31 11.35 5.40 11.65
N LYS A 32 12.10 4.35 11.29
CA LYS A 32 12.88 4.30 10.04
C LYS A 32 12.10 3.74 8.84
N THR A 33 10.79 3.64 8.96
CA THR A 33 9.92 3.15 7.89
C THR A 33 9.57 4.27 6.92
N PHE A 34 9.72 4.00 5.64
CA PHE A 34 9.23 4.88 4.57
C PHE A 34 7.75 4.57 4.29
N VAL A 35 6.95 5.61 4.10
CA VAL A 35 5.55 5.45 3.72
C VAL A 35 5.32 6.08 2.35
N VAL A 36 4.74 5.32 1.44
CA VAL A 36 4.26 5.80 0.14
C VAL A 36 2.74 5.67 0.15
N SER A 37 2.06 6.81 0.25
CA SER A 37 0.61 6.89 0.42
C SER A 37 -0.08 7.30 -0.88
N SER A 38 -1.17 6.61 -1.23
CA SER A 38 -1.99 6.99 -2.38
C SER A 38 -2.67 8.34 -2.19
N ASP A 39 -3.11 8.64 -0.98
CA ASP A 39 -3.79 9.92 -0.69
C ASP A 39 -2.83 11.11 -0.81
N GLU A 40 -1.62 11.00 -0.26
CA GLU A 40 -0.60 12.03 -0.40
C GLU A 40 -0.15 12.20 -1.85
N THR A 41 0.10 11.10 -2.55
CA THR A 41 0.51 11.12 -3.96
C THR A 41 -0.59 11.73 -4.83
N ARG A 42 -1.86 11.44 -4.53
CA ARG A 42 -2.99 12.06 -5.24
C ARG A 42 -2.98 13.57 -5.08
N LYS A 43 -2.78 14.08 -3.89
CA LYS A 43 -2.69 15.53 -3.63
C LYS A 43 -1.52 16.16 -4.38
N GLU A 44 -0.38 15.51 -4.42
CA GLU A 44 0.80 15.98 -5.17
C GLU A 44 0.55 16.04 -6.68
N VAL A 45 -0.09 15.01 -7.24
CA VAL A 45 -0.31 14.89 -8.70
C VAL A 45 -1.48 15.76 -9.17
N THR A 46 -2.58 15.80 -8.41
CA THR A 46 -3.83 16.46 -8.85
C THR A 46 -4.11 17.78 -8.14
N GLY A 47 -3.46 18.05 -7.02
CA GLY A 47 -3.74 19.19 -6.14
C GLY A 47 -5.01 19.03 -5.29
N THR A 48 -5.73 17.90 -5.41
CA THR A 48 -6.98 17.64 -4.71
C THR A 48 -7.04 16.21 -4.16
N GLU A 49 -8.09 15.92 -3.40
CA GLU A 49 -8.38 14.56 -2.92
C GLU A 49 -9.11 13.70 -3.96
N GLU A 50 -9.60 14.32 -5.03
CA GLU A 50 -10.32 13.66 -6.10
C GLU A 50 -9.43 13.41 -7.32
N CYS A 51 -9.75 12.40 -8.11
CA CYS A 51 -9.04 12.12 -9.36
C CYS A 51 -9.94 11.41 -10.37
N THR A 52 -9.63 11.62 -11.65
CA THR A 52 -10.21 10.85 -12.75
C THR A 52 -9.58 9.45 -12.82
N PRO A 53 -10.17 8.49 -13.56
CA PRO A 53 -9.55 7.18 -13.79
C PRO A 53 -8.14 7.28 -14.39
N GLU A 54 -7.91 8.19 -15.35
CA GLU A 54 -6.59 8.41 -15.96
C GLU A 54 -5.57 8.95 -14.94
N GLN A 55 -6.00 9.88 -14.10
CA GLN A 55 -5.16 10.40 -13.01
C GLN A 55 -4.86 9.33 -11.98
N ASN A 56 -5.79 8.39 -11.74
CA ASN A 56 -5.58 7.28 -10.81
C ASN A 56 -4.41 6.39 -11.28
N ASP A 57 -4.32 6.09 -12.57
CA ASP A 57 -3.19 5.34 -13.13
C ASP A 57 -1.87 6.10 -12.95
N MET A 58 -1.87 7.42 -13.17
CA MET A 58 -0.72 8.29 -12.92
C MET A 58 -0.29 8.27 -11.45
N ILE A 59 -1.23 8.24 -10.52
CA ILE A 59 -0.95 8.18 -9.07
C ILE A 59 -0.24 6.88 -8.73
N HIS A 60 -0.72 5.75 -9.23
CA HIS A 60 -0.10 4.45 -9.01
C HIS A 60 1.31 4.37 -9.63
N ASP A 61 1.49 4.92 -10.83
CA ASP A 61 2.81 5.02 -11.45
C ASP A 61 3.78 5.86 -10.62
N GLU A 62 3.33 6.99 -10.09
CA GLU A 62 4.13 7.86 -9.24
C GLU A 62 4.50 7.19 -7.91
N MET A 63 3.58 6.45 -7.33
CA MET A 63 3.85 5.65 -6.13
C MET A 63 4.95 4.62 -6.37
N ARG A 64 4.92 3.91 -7.49
CA ARG A 64 5.95 2.94 -7.88
C ARG A 64 7.31 3.63 -8.09
N LYS A 65 7.34 4.80 -8.70
CA LYS A 65 8.58 5.60 -8.84
C LYS A 65 9.16 5.97 -7.49
N LYS A 66 8.33 6.38 -6.53
CA LYS A 66 8.78 6.68 -5.16
C LYS A 66 9.40 5.46 -4.49
N VAL A 67 8.77 4.31 -4.60
CA VAL A 67 9.32 3.06 -4.05
C VAL A 67 10.67 2.74 -4.70
N LYS A 68 10.77 2.86 -6.02
CA LYS A 68 12.02 2.63 -6.73
C LYS A 68 13.14 3.58 -6.27
N MET A 69 12.84 4.85 -6.11
CA MET A 69 13.80 5.84 -5.61
C MET A 69 14.34 5.49 -4.22
N ILE A 70 13.47 5.04 -3.32
CA ILE A 70 13.87 4.60 -1.98
C ILE A 70 14.80 3.38 -2.05
N LEU A 71 14.47 2.41 -2.90
CA LEU A 71 15.25 1.18 -3.07
C LEU A 71 16.60 1.43 -3.76
N ASP A 72 16.67 2.40 -4.67
CA ASP A 72 17.88 2.74 -5.41
C ASP A 72 18.83 3.64 -4.60
N ASP A 73 18.36 4.28 -3.53
CA ASP A 73 19.19 5.13 -2.68
C ASP A 73 20.11 4.28 -1.78
N GLU A 74 21.39 4.31 -2.06
CA GLU A 74 22.42 3.61 -1.30
C GLU A 74 22.45 3.99 0.19
N ASN A 75 22.08 5.22 0.53
CA ASN A 75 22.05 5.71 1.90
C ASN A 75 21.00 5.01 2.78
N ASN A 76 20.01 4.36 2.15
CA ASN A 76 18.97 3.62 2.85
C ASN A 76 19.40 2.22 3.30
N TYR A 77 20.64 1.81 2.97
CA TYR A 77 21.18 0.49 3.31
C TYR A 77 22.30 0.60 4.33
N GLY A 78 22.23 -0.21 5.39
CA GLY A 78 23.29 -0.31 6.36
C GLY A 78 24.52 -1.02 5.78
N ILE A 79 25.69 -0.41 5.97
CA ILE A 79 26.94 -0.90 5.40
C ILE A 79 27.37 -2.24 6.04
N GLU A 80 27.20 -2.38 7.35
CA GLU A 80 27.72 -3.53 8.10
C GLU A 80 26.80 -4.76 8.14
N LYS A 81 25.50 -4.58 7.95
CA LYS A 81 24.51 -5.66 8.14
C LYS A 81 23.63 -5.94 6.94
N GLY A 82 23.83 -5.24 5.83
CA GLY A 82 22.95 -5.38 4.65
C GLY A 82 21.48 -5.06 4.92
N ILE A 83 21.17 -4.43 6.04
CA ILE A 83 19.82 -4.02 6.40
C ILE A 83 19.43 -2.83 5.54
N GLY A 84 18.36 -2.98 4.79
CA GLY A 84 17.83 -1.94 3.92
C GLY A 84 16.50 -1.39 4.41
N PRO A 85 15.84 -0.61 3.54
CA PRO A 85 14.63 0.09 3.90
C PRO A 85 13.45 -0.86 4.12
N THR A 86 12.57 -0.47 5.03
CA THR A 86 11.19 -0.96 5.12
C THR A 86 10.28 0.09 4.53
N ILE A 87 9.49 -0.29 3.54
CA ILE A 87 8.57 0.59 2.81
C ILE A 87 7.15 0.08 3.00
N VAL A 88 6.28 0.93 3.52
CA VAL A 88 4.84 0.67 3.57
C VAL A 88 4.17 1.39 2.40
N VAL A 89 3.47 0.64 1.57
CA VAL A 89 2.65 1.18 0.49
C VAL A 89 1.21 1.25 0.99
N ASP A 90 0.79 2.45 1.39
CA ASP A 90 -0.52 2.72 1.97
C ASP A 90 -1.54 3.06 0.88
N ALA A 91 -2.24 2.05 0.43
CA ALA A 91 -3.33 2.14 -0.55
C ALA A 91 -4.28 0.96 -0.35
N THR A 92 -5.36 0.91 -1.12
CA THR A 92 -6.32 -0.21 -1.04
C THR A 92 -5.69 -1.53 -1.48
N ASN A 93 -4.87 -1.51 -2.53
CA ASN A 93 -4.12 -2.66 -3.05
C ASN A 93 -4.96 -3.94 -3.21
N THR A 94 -6.24 -3.81 -3.51
CA THR A 94 -7.16 -4.94 -3.69
C THR A 94 -7.00 -5.62 -5.04
N ASN A 95 -6.31 -4.97 -5.98
CA ASN A 95 -6.02 -5.47 -7.32
C ASN A 95 -4.70 -6.24 -7.34
N MET A 96 -4.72 -7.48 -7.82
CA MET A 96 -3.53 -8.32 -7.95
C MET A 96 -2.42 -7.70 -8.82
N ASN A 97 -2.76 -6.86 -9.79
CA ASN A 97 -1.77 -6.18 -10.63
C ASN A 97 -0.83 -5.30 -9.79
N GLU A 98 -1.32 -4.72 -8.70
CA GLU A 98 -0.47 -3.96 -7.77
C GLU A 98 0.51 -4.89 -7.02
N TRP A 99 0.08 -6.08 -6.62
CA TRP A 99 0.96 -7.06 -5.98
C TRP A 99 2.10 -7.47 -6.91
N ILE A 100 1.78 -7.75 -8.16
CA ILE A 100 2.75 -8.13 -9.19
C ILE A 100 3.74 -6.98 -9.43
N ALA A 101 3.25 -5.75 -9.53
CA ALA A 101 4.08 -4.57 -9.79
C ALA A 101 5.13 -4.36 -8.69
N TYR A 102 4.73 -4.42 -7.42
CA TYR A 102 5.66 -4.26 -6.30
C TYR A 102 6.57 -5.47 -6.11
N LYS A 103 6.10 -6.68 -6.38
CA LYS A 103 6.95 -7.88 -6.35
C LYS A 103 8.11 -7.82 -7.35
N ARG A 104 7.91 -7.13 -8.48
CA ARG A 104 8.96 -6.94 -9.49
C ARG A 104 10.16 -6.12 -9.00
N PHE A 105 10.03 -5.40 -7.90
CA PHE A 105 11.19 -4.76 -7.24
C PHE A 105 12.07 -5.76 -6.48
N HIS A 106 11.67 -7.02 -6.40
CA HIS A 106 12.38 -8.10 -5.73
C HIS A 106 12.74 -7.79 -4.27
N PRO A 107 11.77 -7.35 -3.43
CA PRO A 107 12.05 -7.16 -2.02
C PRO A 107 12.52 -8.48 -1.38
N THR A 108 13.37 -8.38 -0.36
CA THR A 108 13.80 -9.57 0.37
C THR A 108 12.64 -10.22 1.11
N VAL A 109 11.79 -9.39 1.71
CA VAL A 109 10.54 -9.83 2.33
C VAL A 109 9.38 -8.98 1.78
N PHE A 110 8.40 -9.65 1.22
CA PHE A 110 7.18 -9.04 0.71
C PHE A 110 6.00 -9.41 1.61
N ILE A 111 5.37 -8.41 2.21
CA ILE A 111 4.39 -8.59 3.27
C ILE A 111 3.04 -8.02 2.85
N ALA A 112 1.98 -8.79 3.03
CA ALA A 112 0.60 -8.33 2.96
C ALA A 112 0.06 -8.07 4.36
N LYS A 113 -0.31 -6.83 4.66
CA LYS A 113 -1.11 -6.49 5.84
C LYS A 113 -2.56 -6.33 5.40
N VAL A 114 -3.38 -7.32 5.72
CA VAL A 114 -4.78 -7.39 5.28
C VAL A 114 -5.70 -6.80 6.33
N PHE A 115 -6.62 -5.95 5.88
CA PHE A 115 -7.65 -5.32 6.71
C PHE A 115 -9.01 -5.90 6.31
N ASP A 116 -9.57 -6.70 7.19
CA ASP A 116 -10.76 -7.49 6.92
C ASP A 116 -11.95 -6.92 7.70
N ILE A 117 -12.72 -6.08 7.02
CA ILE A 117 -14.00 -5.61 7.56
C ILE A 117 -15.13 -5.93 6.59
N GLY A 118 -16.34 -6.11 7.13
CA GLY A 118 -17.53 -6.27 6.29
C GLY A 118 -17.85 -5.01 5.53
N ILE A 119 -18.51 -5.18 4.37
CA ILE A 119 -18.90 -4.04 3.52
C ILE A 119 -19.84 -3.08 4.24
N ASP A 120 -20.77 -3.60 5.04
CA ASP A 120 -21.72 -2.77 5.77
C ASP A 120 -21.04 -1.91 6.84
N GLU A 121 -20.04 -2.48 7.53
CA GLU A 121 -19.23 -1.73 8.50
C GLU A 121 -18.41 -0.64 7.82
N ALA A 122 -17.84 -0.91 6.65
CA ALA A 122 -17.10 0.08 5.87
C ALA A 122 -18.00 1.24 5.43
N ILE A 123 -19.19 0.95 4.95
CA ILE A 123 -20.19 1.95 4.57
C ILE A 123 -20.55 2.83 5.77
N GLN A 124 -20.75 2.22 6.93
CA GLN A 124 -21.08 2.94 8.16
C GLN A 124 -19.93 3.82 8.63
N ARG A 125 -18.71 3.30 8.68
CA ARG A 125 -17.51 4.05 9.07
C ARG A 125 -17.26 5.25 8.16
N GLN A 126 -17.58 5.14 6.89
CA GLN A 126 -17.37 6.18 5.91
C GLN A 126 -18.19 7.45 6.17
N THR A 127 -19.33 7.33 6.86
CA THR A 127 -20.16 8.50 7.21
C THR A 127 -19.41 9.50 8.10
N PHE A 128 -18.40 9.06 8.82
CA PHE A 128 -17.58 9.88 9.72
C PHE A 128 -16.29 10.42 9.07
N ARG A 129 -16.03 10.07 7.81
CA ARG A 129 -14.82 10.53 7.11
C ARG A 129 -15.07 11.86 6.41
N SER A 130 -14.04 12.73 6.40
CA SER A 130 -14.08 13.99 5.66
C SER A 130 -14.17 13.76 4.14
N ARG A 131 -13.38 12.81 3.61
CA ARG A 131 -13.48 12.34 2.23
C ARG A 131 -14.36 11.11 2.17
N LYS A 132 -15.43 11.19 1.39
CA LYS A 132 -16.36 10.08 1.18
C LYS A 132 -16.11 9.43 -0.18
N VAL A 133 -15.96 8.11 -0.18
CA VAL A 133 -15.86 7.30 -1.39
C VAL A 133 -17.26 6.78 -1.73
N PRO A 134 -17.71 6.84 -3.01
CA PRO A 134 -19.01 6.29 -3.38
C PRO A 134 -19.15 4.81 -2.98
N GLU A 135 -20.34 4.42 -2.55
CA GLU A 135 -20.63 3.05 -2.11
C GLU A 135 -20.29 2.01 -3.18
N GLU A 136 -20.54 2.32 -4.45
CA GLU A 136 -20.18 1.45 -5.58
C GLU A 136 -18.68 1.17 -5.66
N VAL A 137 -17.84 2.15 -5.31
CA VAL A 137 -16.38 2.01 -5.27
C VAL A 137 -15.96 1.12 -4.10
N LEU A 138 -16.59 1.29 -2.93
CA LEU A 138 -16.38 0.41 -1.78
C LEU A 138 -16.70 -1.04 -2.14
N ARG A 139 -17.85 -1.28 -2.76
CA ARG A 139 -18.28 -2.62 -3.18
C ARG A 139 -17.35 -3.22 -4.23
N LYS A 140 -16.88 -2.41 -5.18
CA LYS A 140 -15.89 -2.85 -6.18
C LYS A 140 -14.62 -3.37 -5.51
N HIS A 141 -14.06 -2.62 -4.59
CA HIS A 141 -12.85 -3.04 -3.86
C HIS A 141 -13.10 -4.27 -2.99
N TRP A 142 -14.28 -4.33 -2.36
CA TRP A 142 -14.65 -5.49 -1.56
C TRP A 142 -14.74 -6.77 -2.39
N VAL A 143 -15.36 -6.71 -3.57
CA VAL A 143 -15.45 -7.83 -4.52
C VAL A 143 -14.06 -8.24 -5.00
N GLN A 144 -13.20 -7.27 -5.36
CA GLN A 144 -11.82 -7.55 -5.75
C GLN A 144 -11.06 -8.28 -4.64
N LEU A 145 -11.12 -7.77 -3.43
CA LEU A 145 -10.41 -8.39 -2.30
C LEU A 145 -10.93 -9.80 -2.01
N THR A 146 -12.25 -9.97 -1.98
CA THR A 146 -12.87 -11.27 -1.73
C THR A 146 -12.46 -12.30 -2.80
N SER A 147 -12.41 -11.89 -4.06
CA SER A 147 -12.02 -12.76 -5.17
C SER A 147 -10.52 -13.07 -5.18
N ASN A 148 -9.68 -12.08 -4.86
CA ASN A 148 -8.22 -12.20 -4.98
C ASN A 148 -7.55 -12.77 -3.73
N ARG A 149 -8.22 -12.73 -2.60
CA ARG A 149 -7.66 -13.13 -1.30
C ARG A 149 -7.02 -14.52 -1.29
N GLN A 150 -7.60 -15.47 -2.00
CA GLN A 150 -7.07 -16.83 -2.12
C GLN A 150 -5.69 -16.90 -2.77
N PHE A 151 -5.29 -15.87 -3.53
CA PHE A 151 -4.02 -15.83 -4.24
C PHE A 151 -2.89 -15.13 -3.46
N LEU A 152 -3.17 -14.55 -2.30
CA LEU A 152 -2.15 -13.89 -1.47
C LEU A 152 -0.91 -14.77 -1.22
N PRO A 153 -1.04 -16.06 -0.86
CA PRO A 153 0.13 -16.89 -0.61
C PRO A 153 1.06 -17.10 -1.81
N LEU A 154 0.58 -16.85 -3.03
CA LEU A 154 1.40 -16.96 -4.24
C LEU A 154 2.38 -15.79 -4.41
N TYR A 155 2.10 -14.65 -3.79
CA TYR A 155 2.87 -13.42 -3.99
C TYR A 155 3.64 -12.98 -2.77
N PHE A 156 3.11 -13.18 -1.57
CA PHE A 156 3.65 -12.63 -0.33
C PHE A 156 4.38 -13.70 0.51
N ASN A 157 5.48 -13.28 1.14
CA ASN A 157 6.22 -14.14 2.07
C ASN A 157 5.50 -14.24 3.42
N LEU A 158 4.88 -13.15 3.88
CA LEU A 158 4.10 -13.07 5.11
C LEU A 158 2.76 -12.42 4.83
N ILE A 159 1.71 -12.92 5.50
CA ILE A 159 0.33 -12.43 5.42
C ILE A 159 -0.21 -12.31 6.84
N TYR A 160 -0.67 -11.11 7.21
CA TYR A 160 -1.31 -10.90 8.51
C TYR A 160 -2.25 -9.70 8.54
#